data_ff1e3a1e47dc1fc960f7513a19e89cf0
#
_entry.id   ff1e3a1e47dc1fc960f7513a19e89cf0
#
_cell.length_a   1.000
_cell.length_b   1.000
_cell.length_c   1.000
_cell.angle_alpha   90.00
_cell.angle_beta   90.00
_cell.angle_gamma   90.00
#
_symmetry.space_group_name_H-M   'P 1'
#
loop_
_entity.id
_entity.type
_entity.pdbx_description
1 polymer ?
#
loop_
_entity_poly.entity_id
_entity_poly.type
_entity_poly.pdbx_seq_one_letter_code
_entity_poly.pdbx_strand_id
1 'polypeptide(L)'
;MTPEEAYRWLAEHSLETAYLKSMGHLLGWDQRTHIPAKGHPHRHNQFAMLAKWIHARATDPRLGEALARVEASDLGTDPGAVTAVNVREWRRDYDRAVKIPQELAVALAKATAEGETAWERTRPASDWETFKPFLVTVVALKREEAQALGYAAEPYDAHLDLFEPGETAAGLAPLLEELRVSLLRVLEAVQGSGRRPQSEVVRRHFPVDGQERLAWLAAQSLGYDFAGGRLDPTAHPFSVDIGPGDVRITTRYNEHYFRQAFFGTLHETGHALYDQGLPAEHWGTPRGDTVSLGIHESQSRLWENLVGRSLGFWRFFYPRVQETFAVLQDVPLEVFHFAINEVKPSLIRTEADEVTYNLHILLRFELERALMNGDLQVAELPGAFNDKMCAYLGLTPPDPGQGVMQDVHWSAGLFGYFPTYTLGNLYAAQFYARAEAELGPLEERFAAGDFAPLLTWLRARIHSQGHRLWPRPLVREVTGEELTPQYLVRYLQRRFRALYGLPAGDF
;
A
#
# COMPACT_ATOMS: atom_id res chain seq x y z
N MET A 1 -9.57 36.63 -17.12
CA MET A 1 -9.38 35.22 -17.51
C MET A 1 -10.74 34.58 -17.66
N THR A 2 -11.05 34.00 -18.84
CA THR A 2 -12.28 33.23 -19.04
C THR A 2 -12.22 31.89 -18.28
N PRO A 3 -13.33 31.17 -18.12
CA PRO A 3 -13.29 29.83 -17.49
C PRO A 3 -12.32 28.86 -18.20
N GLU A 4 -12.28 28.88 -19.54
CA GLU A 4 -11.38 28.04 -20.35
C GLU A 4 -9.90 28.44 -20.17
N GLU A 5 -9.62 29.76 -20.07
CA GLU A 5 -8.28 30.26 -19.75
C GLU A 5 -7.87 29.85 -18.34
N ALA A 6 -8.79 29.88 -17.37
CA ALA A 6 -8.56 29.46 -16.00
C ALA A 6 -8.25 27.96 -15.93
N TYR A 7 -9.03 27.13 -16.59
CA TYR A 7 -8.77 25.69 -16.64
C TYR A 7 -7.43 25.36 -17.30
N ARG A 8 -7.10 26.02 -18.42
CA ARG A 8 -5.80 25.83 -19.08
C ARG A 8 -4.65 26.19 -18.15
N TRP A 9 -4.74 27.31 -17.46
CA TRP A 9 -3.72 27.72 -16.48
C TRP A 9 -3.60 26.71 -15.33
N LEU A 10 -4.72 26.17 -14.81
CA LEU A 10 -4.72 25.12 -13.78
C LEU A 10 -4.00 23.87 -14.29
N ALA A 11 -4.29 23.43 -15.50
CA ALA A 11 -3.65 22.25 -16.10
C ALA A 11 -2.15 22.44 -16.31
N GLU A 12 -1.71 23.60 -16.82
CA GLU A 12 -0.28 23.94 -16.98
C GLU A 12 0.42 24.01 -15.61
N HIS A 13 -0.20 24.66 -14.62
CA HIS A 13 0.31 24.73 -13.26
C HIS A 13 0.45 23.33 -12.63
N SER A 14 -0.55 22.46 -12.79
CA SER A 14 -0.52 21.07 -12.32
C SER A 14 0.60 20.28 -12.98
N LEU A 15 0.74 20.36 -14.30
CA LEU A 15 1.78 19.69 -15.07
C LEU A 15 3.20 20.09 -14.64
N GLU A 16 3.46 21.39 -14.47
CA GLU A 16 4.74 21.87 -13.97
C GLU A 16 5.03 21.36 -12.55
N THR A 17 4.00 21.30 -11.70
CA THR A 17 4.12 20.74 -10.34
C THR A 17 4.40 19.24 -10.39
N ALA A 18 3.79 18.50 -11.32
CA ALA A 18 4.07 17.09 -11.55
C ALA A 18 5.54 16.84 -11.98
N TYR A 19 6.11 17.70 -12.83
CA TYR A 19 7.54 17.61 -13.14
C TYR A 19 8.44 17.79 -11.92
N LEU A 20 8.12 18.74 -11.03
CA LEU A 20 8.88 18.89 -9.78
C LEU A 20 8.76 17.68 -8.86
N LYS A 21 7.57 17.09 -8.74
CA LYS A 21 7.36 15.83 -8.00
C LYS A 21 8.14 14.68 -8.63
N SER A 22 8.08 14.54 -9.95
CA SER A 22 8.83 13.54 -10.73
C SER A 22 10.35 13.62 -10.51
N MET A 23 10.92 14.84 -10.50
CA MET A 23 12.33 15.03 -10.13
C MET A 23 12.60 14.55 -8.70
N GLY A 24 11.70 14.82 -7.75
CA GLY A 24 11.79 14.33 -6.39
C GLY A 24 11.75 12.79 -6.31
N HIS A 25 10.87 12.15 -7.07
CA HIS A 25 10.77 10.68 -7.16
C HIS A 25 12.08 10.06 -7.69
N LEU A 26 12.65 10.64 -8.77
CA LEU A 26 13.95 10.20 -9.31
C LEU A 26 15.08 10.36 -8.29
N LEU A 27 15.15 11.50 -7.60
CA LEU A 27 16.13 11.73 -6.56
C LEU A 27 15.95 10.76 -5.37
N GLY A 28 14.70 10.44 -5.01
CA GLY A 28 14.38 9.49 -3.96
C GLY A 28 14.77 8.05 -4.31
N TRP A 29 14.52 7.65 -5.57
CA TRP A 29 14.97 6.36 -6.09
C TRP A 29 16.49 6.26 -6.04
N ASP A 30 17.22 7.26 -6.58
CA ASP A 30 18.68 7.28 -6.58
C ASP A 30 19.26 7.26 -5.16
N GLN A 31 18.65 8.00 -4.21
CA GLN A 31 19.07 8.01 -2.80
C GLN A 31 19.01 6.63 -2.14
N ARG A 32 18.06 5.80 -2.53
CA ARG A 32 17.85 4.47 -1.93
C ARG A 32 18.58 3.34 -2.68
N THR A 33 19.14 3.63 -3.85
CA THR A 33 19.77 2.63 -4.74
C THR A 33 21.25 2.91 -5.02
N HIS A 34 21.57 4.05 -5.62
CA HIS A 34 22.90 4.28 -6.24
C HIS A 34 23.69 5.47 -5.69
N ILE A 35 23.11 6.33 -4.87
CA ILE A 35 23.80 7.53 -4.39
C ILE A 35 25.08 7.17 -3.62
N PRO A 36 26.24 7.80 -3.91
CA PRO A 36 27.42 7.66 -3.06
C PRO A 36 27.17 8.17 -1.65
N ALA A 37 27.70 7.51 -0.62
CA ALA A 37 27.46 7.85 0.78
C ALA A 37 27.74 9.33 1.12
N LYS A 38 28.75 9.95 0.49
CA LYS A 38 29.06 11.38 0.68
C LYS A 38 28.08 12.32 0.00
N GLY A 39 27.18 11.82 -0.87
CA GLY A 39 26.17 12.61 -1.59
C GLY A 39 24.94 12.95 -0.75
N HIS A 40 24.65 12.22 0.33
CA HIS A 40 23.45 12.40 1.14
C HIS A 40 23.23 13.85 1.64
N PRO A 41 24.23 14.57 2.20
CA PRO A 41 24.00 15.93 2.68
C PRO A 41 23.57 16.89 1.56
N HIS A 42 24.12 16.74 0.35
CA HIS A 42 23.70 17.53 -0.80
C HIS A 42 22.28 17.17 -1.27
N ARG A 43 21.95 15.89 -1.27
CA ARG A 43 20.61 15.38 -1.61
C ARG A 43 19.52 15.94 -0.69
N HIS A 44 19.78 16.06 0.61
CA HIS A 44 18.86 16.69 1.55
C HIS A 44 18.55 18.14 1.16
N ASN A 45 19.56 18.91 0.71
CA ASN A 45 19.35 20.27 0.22
C ASN A 45 18.50 20.32 -1.07
N GLN A 46 18.66 19.35 -1.98
CA GLN A 46 17.82 19.22 -3.18
C GLN A 46 16.35 18.95 -2.80
N PHE A 47 16.09 18.02 -1.88
CA PHE A 47 14.73 17.76 -1.38
C PHE A 47 14.12 18.98 -0.69
N ALA A 48 14.87 19.68 0.15
CA ALA A 48 14.38 20.88 0.81
C ALA A 48 13.98 21.97 -0.20
N MET A 49 14.75 22.13 -1.29
CA MET A 49 14.43 23.06 -2.37
C MET A 49 13.17 22.65 -3.12
N LEU A 50 13.05 21.37 -3.50
CA LEU A 50 11.85 20.86 -4.19
C LEU A 50 10.60 21.01 -3.29
N ALA A 51 10.68 20.64 -2.02
CA ALA A 51 9.59 20.77 -1.07
C ALA A 51 9.12 22.24 -0.96
N LYS A 52 10.06 23.17 -0.89
CA LYS A 52 9.75 24.63 -0.87
C LYS A 52 8.99 25.05 -2.13
N TRP A 53 9.44 24.64 -3.32
CA TRP A 53 8.80 24.99 -4.57
C TRP A 53 7.42 24.37 -4.72
N ILE A 54 7.28 23.08 -4.39
CA ILE A 54 6.00 22.37 -4.45
C ILE A 54 4.99 23.01 -3.48
N HIS A 55 5.42 23.30 -2.25
CA HIS A 55 4.55 23.94 -1.27
C HIS A 55 4.07 25.33 -1.73
N ALA A 56 4.99 26.17 -2.23
CA ALA A 56 4.63 27.49 -2.75
C ALA A 56 3.62 27.41 -3.91
N ARG A 57 3.70 26.35 -4.72
CA ARG A 57 2.74 26.13 -5.80
C ARG A 57 1.41 25.61 -5.29
N ALA A 58 1.40 24.72 -4.31
CA ALA A 58 0.18 24.17 -3.74
C ALA A 58 -0.67 25.20 -2.97
N THR A 59 -0.02 26.26 -2.46
CA THR A 59 -0.67 27.33 -1.69
C THR A 59 -0.81 28.66 -2.45
N ASP A 60 -0.56 28.67 -3.76
CA ASP A 60 -0.70 29.88 -4.59
C ASP A 60 -2.16 30.37 -4.59
N PRO A 61 -2.47 31.59 -4.13
CA PRO A 61 -3.83 32.10 -4.09
C PRO A 61 -4.54 32.08 -5.46
N ARG A 62 -3.78 32.20 -6.56
CA ARG A 62 -4.32 32.15 -7.92
C ARG A 62 -4.99 30.81 -8.23
N LEU A 63 -4.57 29.70 -7.55
CA LEU A 63 -5.26 28.41 -7.66
C LEU A 63 -6.73 28.54 -7.21
N GLY A 64 -6.97 29.11 -6.02
CA GLY A 64 -8.30 29.33 -5.49
C GLY A 64 -9.17 30.20 -6.39
N GLU A 65 -8.59 31.27 -6.96
CA GLU A 65 -9.29 32.20 -7.89
C GLU A 65 -9.64 31.49 -9.22
N ALA A 66 -8.70 30.72 -9.79
CA ALA A 66 -8.92 29.99 -11.03
C ALA A 66 -9.95 28.87 -10.85
N LEU A 67 -9.86 28.10 -9.75
CA LEU A 67 -10.83 27.07 -9.40
C LEU A 67 -12.23 27.63 -9.26
N ALA A 68 -12.42 28.71 -8.48
CA ALA A 68 -13.72 29.36 -8.30
C ALA A 68 -14.33 29.81 -9.64
N ARG A 69 -13.49 30.24 -10.58
CA ARG A 69 -13.95 30.68 -11.91
C ARG A 69 -14.42 29.54 -12.78
N VAL A 70 -13.73 28.38 -12.74
CA VAL A 70 -14.15 27.18 -13.49
C VAL A 70 -15.40 26.59 -12.85
N GLU A 71 -15.48 26.53 -11.53
CA GLU A 71 -16.63 26.01 -10.78
C GLU A 71 -17.92 26.80 -11.02
N ALA A 72 -17.80 28.10 -11.28
CA ALA A 72 -18.94 28.97 -11.61
C ALA A 72 -19.39 28.87 -13.09
N SER A 73 -18.79 27.98 -13.89
CA SER A 73 -19.09 27.80 -15.31
C SER A 73 -19.67 26.42 -15.63
N ASP A 74 -20.07 26.22 -16.88
CA ASP A 74 -20.59 24.92 -17.36
C ASP A 74 -19.51 23.86 -17.60
N LEU A 75 -18.21 24.21 -17.48
CA LEU A 75 -17.08 23.30 -17.75
C LEU A 75 -17.01 22.11 -16.79
N GLY A 76 -17.59 22.23 -15.59
CA GLY A 76 -17.57 21.20 -14.55
C GLY A 76 -18.91 20.49 -14.33
N THR A 77 -19.90 20.69 -15.19
CA THR A 77 -21.27 20.18 -14.96
C THR A 77 -21.45 18.67 -15.14
N ASP A 78 -20.66 18.04 -16.02
CA ASP A 78 -20.62 16.57 -16.14
C ASP A 78 -19.59 15.99 -15.14
N PRO A 79 -20.01 15.29 -14.08
CA PRO A 79 -19.10 14.74 -13.06
C PRO A 79 -18.08 13.74 -13.60
N GLY A 80 -18.35 13.10 -14.73
CA GLY A 80 -17.46 12.14 -15.39
C GLY A 80 -16.45 12.77 -16.35
N ALA A 81 -16.65 14.05 -16.70
CA ALA A 81 -15.76 14.75 -17.62
C ALA A 81 -14.36 15.00 -16.98
N VAL A 82 -13.34 14.96 -17.82
CA VAL A 82 -11.93 15.21 -17.38
C VAL A 82 -11.82 16.52 -16.61
N THR A 83 -12.50 17.57 -17.07
CA THR A 83 -12.49 18.88 -16.41
C THR A 83 -13.06 18.82 -15.01
N ALA A 84 -14.22 18.20 -14.83
CA ALA A 84 -14.88 18.09 -13.53
C ALA A 84 -14.04 17.29 -12.54
N VAL A 85 -13.47 16.16 -12.99
CA VAL A 85 -12.56 15.33 -12.18
C VAL A 85 -11.35 16.12 -11.72
N ASN A 86 -10.67 16.80 -12.64
CA ASN A 86 -9.48 17.58 -12.31
C ASN A 86 -9.79 18.73 -11.34
N VAL A 87 -10.87 19.48 -11.58
CA VAL A 87 -11.28 20.61 -10.72
C VAL A 87 -11.64 20.13 -9.32
N ARG A 88 -12.39 19.03 -9.20
CA ARG A 88 -12.74 18.41 -7.91
C ARG A 88 -11.50 18.08 -7.08
N GLU A 89 -10.52 17.41 -7.66
CA GLU A 89 -9.32 16.98 -6.94
C GLU A 89 -8.36 18.16 -6.67
N TRP A 90 -8.17 19.07 -7.62
CA TRP A 90 -7.38 20.29 -7.38
C TRP A 90 -8.01 21.17 -6.28
N ARG A 91 -9.35 21.26 -6.22
CA ARG A 91 -10.05 21.98 -5.13
C ARG A 91 -9.79 21.30 -3.80
N ARG A 92 -9.93 19.98 -3.74
CA ARG A 92 -9.68 19.21 -2.54
C ARG A 92 -8.24 19.40 -2.03
N ASP A 93 -7.26 19.32 -2.92
CA ASP A 93 -5.85 19.46 -2.56
C ASP A 93 -5.52 20.90 -2.12
N TYR A 94 -6.03 21.91 -2.84
CA TYR A 94 -5.86 23.31 -2.50
C TYR A 94 -6.48 23.64 -1.13
N ASP A 95 -7.72 23.23 -0.91
CA ASP A 95 -8.42 23.49 0.35
C ASP A 95 -7.69 22.87 1.54
N ARG A 96 -7.16 21.64 1.38
CA ARG A 96 -6.32 20.99 2.41
C ARG A 96 -5.04 21.79 2.66
N ALA A 97 -4.35 22.19 1.60
CA ALA A 97 -3.09 22.92 1.70
C ALA A 97 -3.23 24.28 2.41
N VAL A 98 -4.33 25.00 2.18
CA VAL A 98 -4.55 26.33 2.77
C VAL A 98 -5.24 26.31 4.13
N LYS A 99 -5.90 25.20 4.51
CA LYS A 99 -6.51 25.04 5.84
C LYS A 99 -5.49 24.87 6.95
N ILE A 100 -4.32 24.32 6.64
CA ILE A 100 -3.26 24.09 7.64
C ILE A 100 -2.46 25.38 7.82
N PRO A 101 -2.48 26.01 9.01
CA PRO A 101 -1.67 27.20 9.27
C PRO A 101 -0.18 26.93 9.03
N GLN A 102 0.54 27.91 8.47
CA GLN A 102 1.96 27.76 8.16
C GLN A 102 2.80 27.32 9.38
N GLU A 103 2.50 27.87 10.56
CA GLU A 103 3.20 27.52 11.80
C GLU A 103 3.00 26.05 12.16
N LEU A 104 1.77 25.53 12.00
CA LEU A 104 1.45 24.12 12.23
C LEU A 104 2.16 23.21 11.20
N ALA A 105 2.18 23.60 9.92
CA ALA A 105 2.87 22.84 8.88
C ALA A 105 4.40 22.75 9.18
N VAL A 106 5.02 23.85 9.62
CA VAL A 106 6.44 23.86 10.02
C VAL A 106 6.68 23.01 11.26
N ALA A 107 5.79 23.09 12.27
CA ALA A 107 5.91 22.30 13.51
C ALA A 107 5.77 20.80 13.21
N LEU A 108 4.82 20.39 12.36
CA LEU A 108 4.64 19.02 11.89
C LEU A 108 5.88 18.50 11.17
N ALA A 109 6.38 19.24 10.18
CA ALA A 109 7.57 18.84 9.41
C ALA A 109 8.80 18.65 10.33
N LYS A 110 8.98 19.52 11.31
CA LYS A 110 10.05 19.39 12.31
C LYS A 110 9.84 18.16 13.22
N ALA A 111 8.65 18.03 13.79
CA ALA A 111 8.34 16.96 14.74
C ALA A 111 8.43 15.56 14.12
N THR A 112 7.99 15.39 12.87
CA THR A 112 8.08 14.11 12.16
C THR A 112 9.53 13.77 11.82
N ALA A 113 10.33 14.72 11.33
CA ALA A 113 11.76 14.49 11.07
C ALA A 113 12.56 14.13 12.34
N GLU A 114 12.31 14.83 13.46
CA GLU A 114 12.89 14.50 14.76
C GLU A 114 12.39 13.16 15.28
N GLY A 115 11.10 12.85 15.09
CA GLY A 115 10.46 11.59 15.44
C GLY A 115 11.05 10.39 14.72
N GLU A 116 11.22 10.47 13.40
CA GLU A 116 11.85 9.42 12.59
C GLU A 116 13.31 9.18 13.02
N THR A 117 14.08 10.25 13.16
CA THR A 117 15.47 10.16 13.63
C THR A 117 15.58 9.53 15.02
N ALA A 118 14.68 9.90 15.93
CA ALA A 118 14.61 9.30 17.26
C ALA A 118 14.24 7.82 17.19
N TRP A 119 13.24 7.46 16.36
CA TRP A 119 12.81 6.09 16.16
C TRP A 119 13.93 5.20 15.59
N GLU A 120 14.64 5.64 14.55
CA GLU A 120 15.76 4.91 13.97
C GLU A 120 16.84 4.57 15.01
N ARG A 121 17.11 5.49 15.92
CA ARG A 121 18.12 5.32 16.99
C ARG A 121 17.61 4.43 18.12
N THR A 122 16.36 4.59 18.55
CA THR A 122 15.84 3.99 19.78
C THR A 122 15.21 2.62 19.54
N ARG A 123 14.63 2.34 18.36
CA ARG A 123 14.01 1.06 18.02
C ARG A 123 14.95 -0.14 18.18
N PRO A 124 16.20 -0.13 17.65
CA PRO A 124 17.11 -1.26 17.81
C PRO A 124 17.47 -1.55 19.27
N ALA A 125 17.44 -0.53 20.11
CA ALA A 125 17.68 -0.64 21.55
C ALA A 125 16.40 -0.91 22.37
N SER A 126 15.23 -0.97 21.72
CA SER A 126 13.91 -1.08 22.39
C SER A 126 13.66 0.01 23.45
N ASP A 127 14.25 1.22 23.26
CA ASP A 127 14.22 2.32 24.22
C ASP A 127 12.97 3.19 24.02
N TRP A 128 11.84 2.72 24.55
CA TRP A 128 10.56 3.42 24.51
C TRP A 128 10.59 4.75 25.27
N GLU A 129 11.24 4.82 26.42
CA GLU A 129 11.24 6.02 27.26
C GLU A 129 11.92 7.20 26.60
N THR A 130 12.99 6.97 25.84
CA THR A 130 13.63 8.00 25.03
C THR A 130 12.82 8.38 23.80
N PHE A 131 12.08 7.43 23.19
CA PHE A 131 11.25 7.70 22.00
C PHE A 131 9.92 8.39 22.33
N LYS A 132 9.28 8.01 23.42
CA LYS A 132 7.94 8.45 23.81
C LYS A 132 7.67 9.97 23.70
N PRO A 133 8.57 10.88 24.15
CA PRO A 133 8.33 12.32 24.06
C PRO A 133 8.13 12.84 22.63
N PHE A 134 8.86 12.25 21.68
CA PHE A 134 8.72 12.60 20.25
C PHE A 134 7.34 12.19 19.73
N LEU A 135 6.89 10.98 20.04
CA LEU A 135 5.57 10.51 19.63
C LEU A 135 4.44 11.33 20.29
N VAL A 136 4.59 11.75 21.56
CA VAL A 136 3.64 12.65 22.23
C VAL A 136 3.49 13.95 21.42
N THR A 137 4.62 14.54 20.99
CA THR A 137 4.59 15.77 20.18
C THR A 137 3.91 15.55 18.84
N VAL A 138 4.25 14.47 18.12
CA VAL A 138 3.64 14.14 16.82
C VAL A 138 2.13 13.94 16.97
N VAL A 139 1.67 13.16 17.96
CA VAL A 139 0.22 12.92 18.21
C VAL A 139 -0.53 14.21 18.52
N ALA A 140 0.05 15.11 19.34
CA ALA A 140 -0.57 16.40 19.65
C ALA A 140 -0.74 17.24 18.39
N LEU A 141 0.30 17.40 17.58
CA LEU A 141 0.26 18.17 16.35
C LEU A 141 -0.67 17.53 15.29
N LYS A 142 -0.76 16.22 15.22
CA LYS A 142 -1.71 15.54 14.33
C LYS A 142 -3.17 15.77 14.74
N ARG A 143 -3.46 15.86 16.03
CA ARG A 143 -4.79 16.28 16.50
C ARG A 143 -5.11 17.72 16.11
N GLU A 144 -4.13 18.64 16.22
CA GLU A 144 -4.29 20.03 15.75
C GLU A 144 -4.50 20.10 14.23
N GLU A 145 -3.77 19.30 13.46
CA GLU A 145 -3.95 19.18 12.02
C GLU A 145 -5.37 18.69 11.66
N ALA A 146 -5.88 17.68 12.36
CA ALA A 146 -7.25 17.21 12.16
C ALA A 146 -8.29 18.31 12.44
N GLN A 147 -8.10 19.14 13.49
CA GLN A 147 -8.96 20.28 13.79
C GLN A 147 -8.90 21.33 12.69
N ALA A 148 -7.71 21.64 12.16
CA ALA A 148 -7.55 22.62 11.09
C ALA A 148 -8.20 22.16 9.78
N LEU A 149 -8.04 20.88 9.42
CA LEU A 149 -8.65 20.28 8.23
C LEU A 149 -10.18 20.19 8.34
N GLY A 150 -10.68 19.94 9.56
CA GLY A 150 -12.07 19.58 9.82
C GLY A 150 -12.34 18.12 9.51
N TYR A 151 -13.35 17.56 10.14
CA TYR A 151 -13.74 16.15 9.99
C TYR A 151 -15.25 15.98 10.19
N ALA A 152 -15.80 14.86 9.67
CA ALA A 152 -17.24 14.62 9.71
C ALA A 152 -17.73 14.19 11.12
N ALA A 153 -17.11 13.18 11.73
CA ALA A 153 -17.51 12.61 13.00
C ALA A 153 -16.40 12.60 14.04
N GLU A 154 -15.19 12.18 13.66
CA GLU A 154 -14.06 12.06 14.61
C GLU A 154 -12.75 12.53 13.96
N PRO A 155 -11.75 12.98 14.77
CA PRO A 155 -10.48 13.52 14.25
C PRO A 155 -9.74 12.58 13.32
N TYR A 156 -9.87 11.27 13.51
CA TYR A 156 -9.24 10.25 12.66
C TYR A 156 -9.71 10.29 11.21
N ASP A 157 -10.95 10.71 10.94
CA ASP A 157 -11.50 10.84 9.57
C ASP A 157 -10.67 11.78 8.70
N ALA A 158 -10.15 12.89 9.27
CA ALA A 158 -9.34 13.85 8.53
C ALA A 158 -8.02 13.25 8.01
N HIS A 159 -7.46 12.29 8.75
CA HIS A 159 -6.23 11.60 8.38
C HIS A 159 -6.50 10.44 7.41
N LEU A 160 -7.57 9.68 7.64
CA LEU A 160 -7.98 8.60 6.78
C LEU A 160 -8.31 9.08 5.36
N ASP A 161 -9.07 10.19 5.24
CA ASP A 161 -9.43 10.81 3.97
C ASP A 161 -8.20 11.24 3.14
N LEU A 162 -7.04 11.51 3.77
CA LEU A 162 -5.81 11.82 3.05
C LEU A 162 -5.35 10.67 2.15
N PHE A 163 -5.48 9.44 2.64
CA PHE A 163 -4.97 8.24 1.98
C PHE A 163 -6.05 7.48 1.22
N GLU A 164 -7.30 7.59 1.69
CA GLU A 164 -8.47 6.91 1.14
C GLU A 164 -9.64 7.90 1.02
N PRO A 165 -9.71 8.66 -0.08
CA PRO A 165 -10.70 9.71 -0.27
C PRO A 165 -12.14 9.27 -0.04
N GLY A 166 -12.84 10.02 0.82
CA GLY A 166 -14.24 9.77 1.16
C GLY A 166 -14.48 8.64 2.18
N GLU A 167 -13.41 8.02 2.71
CA GLU A 167 -13.55 6.99 3.75
C GLU A 167 -13.61 7.61 5.14
N THR A 168 -14.32 6.94 6.05
CA THR A 168 -14.47 7.34 7.44
C THR A 168 -14.26 6.16 8.39
N ALA A 169 -13.84 6.44 9.62
CA ALA A 169 -13.72 5.41 10.65
C ALA A 169 -15.04 4.70 10.92
N ALA A 170 -16.15 5.43 10.89
CA ALA A 170 -17.51 4.86 11.05
C ALA A 170 -17.87 3.91 9.90
N GLY A 171 -17.43 4.20 8.67
CA GLY A 171 -17.62 3.32 7.50
C GLY A 171 -16.74 2.09 7.53
N LEU A 172 -15.50 2.22 8.05
CA LEU A 172 -14.54 1.12 8.09
C LEU A 172 -14.74 0.17 9.29
N ALA A 173 -15.07 0.68 10.47
CA ALA A 173 -15.10 -0.12 11.68
C ALA A 173 -15.97 -1.39 11.58
N PRO A 174 -17.20 -1.36 11.02
CA PRO A 174 -18.02 -2.56 10.86
C PRO A 174 -17.38 -3.60 9.93
N LEU A 175 -16.77 -3.15 8.80
CA LEU A 175 -16.11 -4.03 7.83
C LEU A 175 -14.89 -4.71 8.44
N LEU A 176 -14.09 -3.96 9.18
CA LEU A 176 -12.88 -4.48 9.81
C LEU A 176 -13.22 -5.42 10.97
N GLU A 177 -14.29 -5.15 11.73
CA GLU A 177 -14.76 -6.05 12.79
C GLU A 177 -15.29 -7.38 12.21
N GLU A 178 -16.09 -7.34 11.15
CA GLU A 178 -16.56 -8.54 10.44
C GLU A 178 -15.37 -9.36 9.92
N LEU A 179 -14.38 -8.67 9.32
CA LEU A 179 -13.15 -9.31 8.86
C LEU A 179 -12.38 -9.95 10.01
N ARG A 180 -12.21 -9.23 11.14
CA ARG A 180 -11.52 -9.74 12.33
C ARG A 180 -12.11 -11.06 12.82
N VAL A 181 -13.43 -11.10 13.00
CA VAL A 181 -14.13 -12.30 13.47
C VAL A 181 -13.89 -13.47 12.51
N SER A 182 -13.97 -13.23 11.22
CA SER A 182 -13.76 -14.25 10.19
C SER A 182 -12.30 -14.74 10.15
N LEU A 183 -11.32 -13.84 10.26
CA LEU A 183 -9.90 -14.20 10.26
C LEU A 183 -9.51 -15.01 11.50
N LEU A 184 -10.06 -14.69 12.67
CA LEU A 184 -9.81 -15.46 13.89
C LEU A 184 -10.33 -16.90 13.76
N ARG A 185 -11.48 -17.11 13.13
CA ARG A 185 -12.00 -18.47 12.85
C ARG A 185 -11.09 -19.24 11.86
N VAL A 186 -10.64 -18.57 10.79
CA VAL A 186 -9.68 -19.18 9.85
C VAL A 186 -8.40 -19.57 10.56
N LEU A 187 -7.85 -18.68 11.39
CA LEU A 187 -6.63 -18.92 12.15
C LEU A 187 -6.79 -20.09 13.13
N GLU A 188 -7.88 -20.14 13.88
CA GLU A 188 -8.21 -21.21 14.81
C GLU A 188 -8.32 -22.56 14.08
N ALA A 189 -9.04 -22.60 12.94
CA ALA A 189 -9.18 -23.81 12.13
C ALA A 189 -7.81 -24.31 11.59
N VAL A 190 -6.98 -23.41 11.11
CA VAL A 190 -5.62 -23.74 10.64
C VAL A 190 -4.74 -24.27 11.77
N GLN A 191 -4.75 -23.63 12.93
CA GLN A 191 -3.99 -24.07 14.09
C GLN A 191 -4.47 -25.42 14.61
N GLY A 192 -5.79 -25.67 14.60
CA GLY A 192 -6.42 -26.91 15.02
C GLY A 192 -6.24 -28.08 14.05
N SER A 193 -5.85 -27.83 12.77
CA SER A 193 -5.72 -28.88 11.75
C SER A 193 -4.65 -29.93 12.03
N GLY A 194 -3.69 -29.63 12.88
CA GLY A 194 -2.51 -30.48 13.12
C GLY A 194 -1.52 -30.57 11.96
N ARG A 195 -1.87 -30.06 10.76
CA ARG A 195 -0.96 -30.03 9.59
C ARG A 195 0.02 -28.86 9.71
N ARG A 196 1.26 -29.13 9.32
CA ARG A 196 2.32 -28.10 9.28
C ARG A 196 3.11 -28.22 7.98
N PRO A 197 3.43 -27.10 7.31
CA PRO A 197 4.29 -27.13 6.12
C PRO A 197 5.75 -27.44 6.50
N GLN A 198 6.50 -27.91 5.53
CA GLN A 198 7.95 -28.09 5.64
C GLN A 198 8.64 -26.74 5.30
N SER A 199 8.54 -25.76 6.19
CA SER A 199 8.98 -24.37 5.93
C SER A 199 10.49 -24.24 5.69
N GLU A 200 11.28 -25.26 6.04
CA GLU A 200 12.73 -25.32 5.80
C GLU A 200 13.08 -25.27 4.31
N VAL A 201 12.20 -25.78 3.45
CA VAL A 201 12.46 -25.80 1.99
C VAL A 201 12.61 -24.40 1.40
N VAL A 202 11.95 -23.41 1.98
CA VAL A 202 12.06 -22.00 1.55
C VAL A 202 13.14 -21.21 2.29
N ARG A 203 13.89 -21.88 3.19
CA ARG A 203 15.00 -21.33 3.98
C ARG A 203 16.36 -21.95 3.62
N ARG A 204 16.41 -22.73 2.53
CA ARG A 204 17.66 -23.27 1.97
C ARG A 204 18.52 -22.13 1.41
N HIS A 205 19.69 -22.44 0.88
CA HIS A 205 20.57 -21.43 0.27
C HIS A 205 20.14 -21.15 -1.18
N PHE A 206 19.84 -19.90 -1.47
CA PHE A 206 19.36 -19.38 -2.76
C PHE A 206 20.32 -18.26 -3.23
N PRO A 207 21.30 -18.55 -4.07
CA PRO A 207 22.25 -17.56 -4.57
C PRO A 207 21.56 -16.32 -5.18
N VAL A 208 22.12 -15.14 -4.94
CA VAL A 208 21.51 -13.85 -5.36
C VAL A 208 21.31 -13.78 -6.87
N ASP A 209 22.27 -14.24 -7.67
CA ASP A 209 22.18 -14.24 -9.14
C ASP A 209 20.99 -15.07 -9.66
N GLY A 210 20.67 -16.16 -8.98
CA GLY A 210 19.46 -16.96 -9.26
C GLY A 210 18.18 -16.23 -8.88
N GLN A 211 18.17 -15.54 -7.73
CA GLN A 211 17.04 -14.72 -7.30
C GLN A 211 16.78 -13.57 -8.27
N GLU A 212 17.83 -12.88 -8.74
CA GLU A 212 17.74 -11.79 -9.73
C GLU A 212 17.09 -12.26 -11.03
N ARG A 213 17.57 -13.39 -11.58
CA ARG A 213 16.99 -13.97 -12.81
C ARG A 213 15.52 -14.31 -12.63
N LEU A 214 15.14 -14.93 -11.51
CA LEU A 214 13.74 -15.31 -11.26
C LEU A 214 12.85 -14.10 -11.00
N ALA A 215 13.34 -13.08 -10.29
CA ALA A 215 12.64 -11.83 -10.06
C ALA A 215 12.32 -11.11 -11.37
N TRP A 216 13.34 -10.99 -12.25
CA TRP A 216 13.17 -10.39 -13.58
C TRP A 216 12.17 -11.18 -14.43
N LEU A 217 12.33 -12.52 -14.47
CA LEU A 217 11.44 -13.40 -15.24
C LEU A 217 10.00 -13.34 -14.75
N ALA A 218 9.80 -13.29 -13.42
CA ALA A 218 8.48 -13.20 -12.82
C ALA A 218 7.79 -11.88 -13.19
N ALA A 219 8.47 -10.73 -13.01
CA ALA A 219 7.95 -9.42 -13.38
C ALA A 219 7.58 -9.35 -14.87
N GLN A 220 8.48 -9.84 -15.75
CA GLN A 220 8.23 -9.89 -17.19
C GLN A 220 7.03 -10.79 -17.53
N SER A 221 6.91 -11.95 -16.88
CA SER A 221 5.81 -12.89 -17.14
C SER A 221 4.45 -12.30 -16.78
N LEU A 222 4.38 -11.43 -15.77
CA LEU A 222 3.17 -10.71 -15.37
C LEU A 222 2.84 -9.53 -16.30
N GLY A 223 3.76 -9.14 -17.20
CA GLY A 223 3.55 -8.08 -18.17
C GLY A 223 4.17 -6.72 -17.79
N TYR A 224 5.11 -6.69 -16.81
CA TYR A 224 5.88 -5.49 -16.52
C TYR A 224 6.77 -5.14 -17.72
N ASP A 225 6.64 -3.88 -18.16
CA ASP A 225 7.40 -3.37 -19.31
C ASP A 225 8.78 -2.86 -18.85
N PHE A 226 9.82 -3.66 -19.10
CA PHE A 226 11.20 -3.28 -18.82
C PHE A 226 11.77 -2.22 -19.77
N ALA A 227 11.09 -1.89 -20.89
CA ALA A 227 11.47 -0.74 -21.69
C ALA A 227 11.04 0.59 -21.06
N GLY A 228 9.99 0.53 -20.22
CA GLY A 228 9.47 1.63 -19.42
C GLY A 228 9.76 1.49 -17.92
N GLY A 229 10.80 0.75 -17.52
CA GLY A 229 11.15 0.58 -16.12
C GLY A 229 12.39 -0.27 -15.88
N ARG A 230 12.72 -0.50 -14.60
CA ARG A 230 13.89 -1.29 -14.19
C ARG A 230 13.67 -1.91 -12.81
N LEU A 231 14.43 -2.94 -12.49
CA LEU A 231 14.47 -3.60 -11.19
C LEU A 231 15.86 -3.45 -10.57
N ASP A 232 15.94 -2.86 -9.38
CA ASP A 232 17.18 -2.63 -8.65
C ASP A 232 17.14 -3.17 -7.21
N PRO A 233 18.29 -3.56 -6.62
CA PRO A 233 18.34 -3.92 -5.22
C PRO A 233 18.26 -2.70 -4.30
N THR A 234 17.59 -2.88 -3.15
CA THR A 234 17.50 -1.86 -2.09
C THR A 234 17.32 -2.51 -0.71
N ALA A 235 17.51 -1.73 0.35
CA ALA A 235 17.27 -2.20 1.71
C ALA A 235 15.78 -2.42 2.03
N HIS A 236 14.92 -1.55 1.50
CA HIS A 236 13.45 -1.60 1.66
C HIS A 236 12.81 -1.49 0.29
N PRO A 237 12.24 -2.59 -0.26
CA PRO A 237 11.58 -2.60 -1.56
C PRO A 237 10.52 -1.51 -1.71
N PHE A 238 10.40 -0.97 -2.91
CA PHE A 238 9.38 0.01 -3.29
C PHE A 238 9.21 0.07 -4.80
N SER A 239 8.04 0.49 -5.25
CA SER A 239 7.79 0.95 -6.60
C SER A 239 7.76 2.48 -6.64
N VAL A 240 8.15 3.07 -7.76
CA VAL A 240 8.08 4.52 -7.96
C VAL A 240 7.76 4.87 -9.41
N ASP A 241 6.70 5.66 -9.59
CA ASP A 241 6.38 6.33 -10.84
C ASP A 241 7.19 7.63 -10.94
N ILE A 242 8.04 7.71 -11.95
CA ILE A 242 8.78 8.94 -12.31
C ILE A 242 8.01 9.71 -13.38
N GLY A 243 7.27 9.01 -14.22
CA GLY A 243 6.44 9.57 -15.27
C GLY A 243 6.18 8.59 -16.40
N PRO A 244 5.43 8.98 -17.43
CA PRO A 244 5.09 8.09 -18.53
C PRO A 244 6.34 7.45 -19.15
N GLY A 245 6.40 6.12 -19.11
CA GLY A 245 7.53 5.35 -19.63
C GLY A 245 8.74 5.24 -18.70
N ASP A 246 8.61 5.62 -17.40
CA ASP A 246 9.65 5.38 -16.40
C ASP A 246 9.02 5.05 -15.03
N VAL A 247 8.63 3.79 -14.85
CA VAL A 247 8.12 3.24 -13.58
C VAL A 247 9.09 2.19 -13.07
N ARG A 248 9.73 2.42 -11.93
CA ARG A 248 10.83 1.60 -11.41
C ARG A 248 10.41 0.80 -10.21
N ILE A 249 10.88 -0.45 -10.14
CA ILE A 249 10.67 -1.33 -8.99
C ILE A 249 12.01 -1.69 -8.33
N THR A 250 11.95 -2.00 -7.05
CA THR A 250 13.13 -2.44 -6.31
C THR A 250 12.81 -3.69 -5.50
N THR A 251 13.84 -4.47 -5.15
CA THR A 251 13.67 -5.66 -4.31
C THR A 251 14.84 -5.83 -3.35
N ARG A 252 14.70 -6.75 -2.38
CA ARG A 252 15.74 -7.08 -1.42
C ARG A 252 16.01 -8.59 -1.47
N TYR A 253 17.23 -8.96 -1.83
CA TYR A 253 17.66 -10.36 -1.88
C TYR A 253 18.09 -10.88 -0.50
N ASN A 254 17.78 -12.16 -0.24
CA ASN A 254 18.18 -12.86 0.96
C ASN A 254 18.51 -14.32 0.59
N GLU A 255 19.79 -14.71 0.71
CA GLU A 255 20.26 -16.03 0.31
C GLU A 255 19.67 -17.17 1.13
N HIS A 256 19.06 -16.90 2.27
CA HIS A 256 18.47 -17.91 3.15
C HIS A 256 16.96 -17.79 3.32
N TYR A 257 16.29 -17.01 2.46
CA TYR A 257 14.84 -16.87 2.53
C TYR A 257 14.22 -16.52 1.17
N PHE A 258 13.79 -17.56 0.44
CA PHE A 258 13.23 -17.46 -0.90
C PHE A 258 12.07 -16.45 -0.99
N ARG A 259 11.16 -16.47 0.00
CA ARG A 259 9.92 -15.71 -0.04
C ARG A 259 10.15 -14.20 -0.12
N GLN A 260 11.21 -13.69 0.51
CA GLN A 260 11.44 -12.26 0.65
C GLN A 260 11.60 -11.55 -0.70
N ALA A 261 12.57 -11.95 -1.49
CA ALA A 261 12.83 -11.32 -2.78
C ALA A 261 11.72 -11.62 -3.79
N PHE A 262 11.27 -12.87 -3.85
CA PHE A 262 10.33 -13.30 -4.87
C PHE A 262 8.96 -12.61 -4.72
N PHE A 263 8.35 -12.70 -3.54
CA PHE A 263 7.03 -12.08 -3.30
C PHE A 263 7.13 -10.55 -3.20
N GLY A 264 8.24 -10.02 -2.67
CA GLY A 264 8.51 -8.58 -2.72
C GLY A 264 8.56 -8.06 -4.16
N THR A 265 9.21 -8.79 -5.08
CA THR A 265 9.22 -8.42 -6.50
C THR A 265 7.81 -8.47 -7.11
N LEU A 266 7.01 -9.50 -6.81
CA LEU A 266 5.63 -9.57 -7.31
C LEU A 266 4.77 -8.41 -6.78
N HIS A 267 4.96 -8.04 -5.52
CA HIS A 267 4.30 -6.92 -4.87
C HIS A 267 4.61 -5.60 -5.60
N GLU A 268 5.89 -5.28 -5.74
CA GLU A 268 6.30 -4.05 -6.42
C GLU A 268 5.94 -4.05 -7.91
N THR A 269 5.96 -5.23 -8.54
CA THR A 269 5.46 -5.38 -9.92
C THR A 269 3.97 -5.04 -10.01
N GLY A 270 3.16 -5.45 -9.02
CA GLY A 270 1.73 -5.12 -8.99
C GLY A 270 1.47 -3.61 -8.94
N HIS A 271 2.21 -2.89 -8.10
CA HIS A 271 2.20 -1.43 -8.07
C HIS A 271 2.59 -0.83 -9.42
N ALA A 272 3.70 -1.30 -9.98
CA ALA A 272 4.21 -0.78 -11.25
C ALA A 272 3.30 -1.07 -12.46
N LEU A 273 2.61 -2.21 -12.48
CA LEU A 273 1.63 -2.52 -13.53
C LEU A 273 0.43 -1.58 -13.51
N TYR A 274 0.07 -1.07 -12.31
CA TYR A 274 -0.94 -0.03 -12.17
C TYR A 274 -0.44 1.28 -12.74
N ASP A 275 0.73 1.74 -12.31
CA ASP A 275 1.32 3.00 -12.78
C ASP A 275 1.59 2.99 -14.29
N GLN A 276 2.11 1.87 -14.84
CA GLN A 276 2.28 1.67 -16.30
C GLN A 276 0.94 1.58 -17.07
N GLY A 277 -0.17 1.38 -16.38
CA GLY A 277 -1.51 1.30 -16.95
C GLY A 277 -2.33 2.59 -16.86
N LEU A 278 -1.83 3.62 -16.18
CA LEU A 278 -2.50 4.92 -16.06
C LEU A 278 -2.60 5.64 -17.40
N PRO A 279 -3.60 6.52 -17.61
CA PRO A 279 -3.79 7.25 -18.87
C PRO A 279 -2.70 8.33 -19.06
N ALA A 280 -1.66 7.99 -19.82
CA ALA A 280 -0.49 8.83 -20.05
C ALA A 280 -0.84 10.21 -20.66
N GLU A 281 -1.93 10.30 -21.45
CA GLU A 281 -2.44 11.55 -22.02
C GLU A 281 -2.97 12.54 -20.97
N HIS A 282 -3.22 12.07 -19.76
CA HIS A 282 -3.67 12.90 -18.63
C HIS A 282 -2.60 13.06 -17.56
N TRP A 283 -1.38 12.57 -17.80
CA TRP A 283 -0.29 12.69 -16.84
C TRP A 283 -0.06 14.16 -16.39
N GLY A 284 0.21 14.32 -15.12
CA GLY A 284 0.37 15.65 -14.51
C GLY A 284 -0.93 16.34 -14.13
N THR A 285 -2.07 15.68 -14.34
CA THR A 285 -3.39 16.10 -13.82
C THR A 285 -4.02 14.98 -13.00
N PRO A 286 -4.97 15.27 -12.09
CA PRO A 286 -5.64 14.24 -11.29
C PRO A 286 -6.27 13.12 -12.11
N ARG A 287 -6.80 13.40 -13.29
CA ARG A 287 -7.40 12.36 -14.17
C ARG A 287 -6.38 11.30 -14.59
N GLY A 288 -5.09 11.63 -14.61
CA GLY A 288 -3.99 10.72 -14.93
C GLY A 288 -3.30 10.12 -13.70
N ASP A 289 -3.79 10.39 -12.49
CA ASP A 289 -3.20 9.91 -11.24
C ASP A 289 -3.94 8.67 -10.68
N THR A 290 -3.36 8.01 -9.69
CA THR A 290 -3.95 6.87 -9.00
C THR A 290 -5.13 7.28 -8.12
N VAL A 291 -6.07 6.36 -7.87
CA VAL A 291 -7.30 6.64 -7.12
C VAL A 291 -7.04 6.89 -5.64
N SER A 292 -6.29 5.98 -5.00
CA SER A 292 -5.97 6.02 -3.56
C SER A 292 -4.84 5.05 -3.25
N LEU A 293 -4.30 5.13 -2.03
CA LEU A 293 -3.32 4.15 -1.56
C LEU A 293 -3.93 2.75 -1.44
N GLY A 294 -5.19 2.62 -1.00
CA GLY A 294 -5.86 1.32 -0.93
C GLY A 294 -6.06 0.68 -2.29
N ILE A 295 -6.45 1.45 -3.31
CA ILE A 295 -6.56 0.93 -4.69
C ILE A 295 -5.18 0.58 -5.24
N HIS A 296 -4.14 1.37 -4.96
CA HIS A 296 -2.76 1.09 -5.37
C HIS A 296 -2.24 -0.20 -4.72
N GLU A 297 -2.45 -0.37 -3.42
CA GLU A 297 -2.12 -1.60 -2.68
C GLU A 297 -2.95 -2.82 -3.16
N SER A 298 -4.15 -2.59 -3.68
CA SER A 298 -4.95 -3.69 -4.23
C SER A 298 -4.29 -4.34 -5.44
N GLN A 299 -3.54 -3.58 -6.23
CA GLN A 299 -2.83 -4.10 -7.39
C GLN A 299 -1.61 -4.91 -6.96
N SER A 300 -0.84 -4.45 -5.98
CA SER A 300 0.27 -5.20 -5.41
C SER A 300 -0.20 -6.50 -4.77
N ARG A 301 -1.23 -6.44 -3.91
CA ARG A 301 -1.77 -7.61 -3.21
C ARG A 301 -2.43 -8.62 -4.15
N LEU A 302 -3.07 -8.17 -5.22
CA LEU A 302 -3.62 -9.05 -6.23
C LEU A 302 -2.53 -9.90 -6.88
N TRP A 303 -1.46 -9.27 -7.35
CA TRP A 303 -0.37 -9.96 -8.02
C TRP A 303 0.52 -10.76 -7.07
N GLU A 304 0.81 -10.24 -5.87
CA GLU A 304 1.59 -10.98 -4.85
C GLU A 304 0.83 -12.20 -4.33
N ASN A 305 -0.41 -12.02 -3.89
CA ASN A 305 -1.14 -13.01 -3.10
C ASN A 305 -2.10 -13.84 -3.95
N LEU A 306 -3.08 -13.21 -4.64
CA LEU A 306 -4.10 -13.98 -5.35
C LEU A 306 -3.52 -14.71 -6.54
N VAL A 307 -2.60 -14.09 -7.27
CA VAL A 307 -1.88 -14.71 -8.41
C VAL A 307 -0.65 -15.45 -7.93
N GLY A 308 0.32 -14.75 -7.34
CA GLY A 308 1.66 -15.27 -7.06
C GLY A 308 1.72 -16.39 -6.02
N ARG A 309 0.70 -16.52 -5.16
CA ARG A 309 0.59 -17.65 -4.20
C ARG A 309 -0.37 -18.75 -4.67
N SER A 310 -0.97 -18.62 -5.86
CA SER A 310 -1.90 -19.61 -6.42
C SER A 310 -1.17 -20.88 -6.88
N LEU A 311 -1.85 -22.02 -6.85
CA LEU A 311 -1.27 -23.27 -7.34
C LEU A 311 -1.07 -23.21 -8.87
N GLY A 312 -1.97 -22.52 -9.60
CA GLY A 312 -1.84 -22.30 -11.05
C GLY A 312 -0.55 -21.60 -11.40
N PHE A 313 -0.25 -20.47 -10.72
CA PHE A 313 1.02 -19.76 -10.92
C PHE A 313 2.23 -20.70 -10.71
N TRP A 314 2.23 -21.51 -9.64
CA TRP A 314 3.35 -22.39 -9.31
C TRP A 314 3.46 -23.60 -10.22
N ARG A 315 2.38 -24.11 -10.80
CA ARG A 315 2.45 -25.13 -11.87
C ARG A 315 3.24 -24.62 -13.08
N PHE A 316 3.08 -23.35 -13.41
CA PHE A 316 3.83 -22.71 -14.50
C PHE A 316 5.27 -22.35 -14.10
N PHE A 317 5.46 -21.78 -12.90
CA PHE A 317 6.72 -21.14 -12.55
C PHE A 317 7.70 -22.05 -11.82
N TYR A 318 7.23 -23.07 -11.07
CA TYR A 318 8.06 -23.92 -10.24
C TYR A 318 9.14 -24.70 -10.99
N PRO A 319 8.91 -25.24 -12.20
CA PRO A 319 9.98 -25.87 -12.97
C PRO A 319 11.20 -24.95 -13.18
N ARG A 320 10.97 -23.66 -13.42
CA ARG A 320 12.04 -22.64 -13.59
C ARG A 320 12.79 -22.38 -12.29
N VAL A 321 12.08 -22.44 -11.17
CA VAL A 321 12.71 -22.33 -9.84
C VAL A 321 13.61 -23.53 -9.57
N GLN A 322 13.17 -24.75 -9.89
CA GLN A 322 13.97 -25.97 -9.76
C GLN A 322 15.19 -26.00 -10.70
N GLU A 323 15.05 -25.50 -11.92
CA GLU A 323 16.16 -25.32 -12.87
C GLU A 323 17.20 -24.31 -12.33
N THR A 324 16.73 -23.25 -11.67
CA THR A 324 17.60 -22.20 -11.11
C THR A 324 18.26 -22.63 -9.82
N PHE A 325 17.54 -23.34 -8.95
CA PHE A 325 18.00 -23.72 -7.61
C PHE A 325 18.01 -25.25 -7.43
N ALA A 326 19.17 -25.85 -7.61
CA ALA A 326 19.36 -27.29 -7.44
C ALA A 326 18.89 -27.80 -6.05
N VAL A 327 18.94 -26.95 -5.05
CA VAL A 327 18.45 -27.25 -3.68
C VAL A 327 16.94 -27.52 -3.61
N LEU A 328 16.17 -27.25 -4.66
CA LEU A 328 14.72 -27.54 -4.72
C LEU A 328 14.36 -28.70 -5.67
N GLN A 329 15.32 -29.33 -6.34
CA GLN A 329 15.03 -30.39 -7.29
C GLN A 329 14.39 -31.63 -6.64
N ASP A 330 14.68 -31.88 -5.37
CA ASP A 330 14.11 -32.98 -4.55
C ASP A 330 12.77 -32.61 -3.90
N VAL A 331 12.29 -31.37 -4.05
CA VAL A 331 11.08 -30.87 -3.38
C VAL A 331 9.88 -30.95 -4.33
N PRO A 332 8.83 -31.73 -4.03
CA PRO A 332 7.60 -31.73 -4.81
C PRO A 332 6.90 -30.35 -4.77
N LEU A 333 6.18 -30.01 -5.85
CA LEU A 333 5.43 -28.77 -5.95
C LEU A 333 4.47 -28.55 -4.76
N GLU A 334 3.77 -29.59 -4.35
CA GLU A 334 2.79 -29.53 -3.26
C GLU A 334 3.44 -29.18 -1.92
N VAL A 335 4.64 -29.69 -1.67
CA VAL A 335 5.44 -29.36 -0.47
C VAL A 335 5.89 -27.91 -0.49
N PHE A 336 6.44 -27.48 -1.64
CA PHE A 336 6.87 -26.10 -1.83
C PHE A 336 5.69 -25.12 -1.74
N HIS A 337 4.58 -25.43 -2.43
CA HIS A 337 3.37 -24.60 -2.43
C HIS A 337 2.77 -24.45 -1.04
N PHE A 338 2.79 -25.53 -0.23
CA PHE A 338 2.35 -25.44 1.16
C PHE A 338 3.31 -24.59 2.01
N ALA A 339 4.63 -24.71 1.81
CA ALA A 339 5.63 -23.95 2.55
C ALA A 339 5.56 -22.44 2.30
N ILE A 340 5.30 -22.00 1.05
CA ILE A 340 5.15 -20.58 0.73
C ILE A 340 3.85 -19.98 1.25
N ASN A 341 2.85 -20.79 1.54
CA ASN A 341 1.53 -20.43 2.05
C ASN A 341 1.35 -20.78 3.54
N GLU A 342 2.45 -20.88 4.29
CA GLU A 342 2.39 -21.11 5.73
C GLU A 342 1.59 -20.01 6.44
N VAL A 343 0.66 -20.42 7.31
CA VAL A 343 -0.05 -19.52 8.24
C VAL A 343 0.51 -19.72 9.64
N LYS A 344 1.10 -18.66 10.19
CA LYS A 344 1.73 -18.69 11.51
C LYS A 344 1.72 -17.28 12.11
N PRO A 345 1.08 -17.06 13.25
CA PRO A 345 1.20 -15.78 13.94
C PRO A 345 2.66 -15.38 14.16
N SER A 346 2.97 -14.14 13.88
CA SER A 346 4.30 -13.56 14.04
C SER A 346 4.22 -12.22 14.77
N LEU A 347 5.32 -11.80 15.42
CA LEU A 347 5.37 -10.51 16.10
C LEU A 347 5.43 -9.34 15.12
N ILE A 348 6.12 -9.52 14.00
CA ILE A 348 6.45 -8.46 13.06
C ILE A 348 5.45 -8.45 11.90
N ARG A 349 4.75 -7.32 11.73
CA ARG A 349 3.72 -7.13 10.71
C ARG A 349 4.21 -7.43 9.29
N THR A 350 5.38 -6.94 8.92
CA THR A 350 5.94 -7.10 7.57
C THR A 350 6.36 -8.55 7.24
N GLU A 351 6.41 -9.43 8.25
CA GLU A 351 6.71 -10.85 8.09
C GLU A 351 5.44 -11.72 8.17
N ALA A 352 4.28 -11.11 8.43
CA ALA A 352 3.02 -11.81 8.62
C ALA A 352 2.52 -12.46 7.32
N ASP A 353 1.80 -13.57 7.46
CA ASP A 353 1.13 -14.27 6.37
C ASP A 353 -0.20 -13.61 5.97
N GLU A 354 -0.84 -14.08 4.91
CA GLU A 354 -2.08 -13.51 4.36
C GLU A 354 -3.25 -13.46 5.35
N VAL A 355 -3.33 -14.35 6.32
CA VAL A 355 -4.39 -14.39 7.34
C VAL A 355 -4.07 -13.40 8.44
N THR A 356 -2.86 -13.51 9.02
CA THR A 356 -2.49 -12.75 10.23
C THR A 356 -2.10 -11.30 9.94
N TYR A 357 -1.69 -10.96 8.71
CA TYR A 357 -1.34 -9.61 8.31
C TYR A 357 -2.46 -8.59 8.61
N ASN A 358 -3.69 -8.91 8.23
CA ASN A 358 -4.82 -8.01 8.45
C ASN A 358 -5.11 -7.81 9.95
N LEU A 359 -4.88 -8.81 10.81
CA LEU A 359 -5.02 -8.66 12.27
C LEU A 359 -4.02 -7.63 12.83
N HIS A 360 -2.80 -7.58 12.29
CA HIS A 360 -1.84 -6.52 12.61
C HIS A 360 -2.32 -5.12 12.21
N ILE A 361 -3.04 -5.01 11.10
CA ILE A 361 -3.57 -3.72 10.67
C ILE A 361 -4.76 -3.29 11.54
N LEU A 362 -5.65 -4.22 11.84
CA LEU A 362 -6.86 -3.94 12.64
C LEU A 362 -6.50 -3.38 14.03
N LEU A 363 -5.54 -3.98 14.72
CA LEU A 363 -5.11 -3.47 16.02
C LEU A 363 -4.54 -2.04 15.94
N ARG A 364 -3.83 -1.72 14.84
CA ARG A 364 -3.28 -0.37 14.62
C ARG A 364 -4.39 0.65 14.33
N PHE A 365 -5.35 0.28 13.50
CA PHE A 365 -6.54 1.11 13.25
C PHE A 365 -7.25 1.51 14.54
N GLU A 366 -7.47 0.55 15.43
CA GLU A 366 -8.15 0.80 16.71
C GLU A 366 -7.30 1.68 17.65
N LEU A 367 -5.99 1.45 17.70
CA LEU A 367 -5.07 2.26 18.50
C LEU A 367 -4.94 3.68 17.97
N GLU A 368 -4.85 3.86 16.65
CA GLU A 368 -4.81 5.18 16.02
C GLU A 368 -6.07 6.00 16.31
N ARG A 369 -7.25 5.37 16.18
CA ARG A 369 -8.51 6.03 16.54
C ARG A 369 -8.53 6.47 17.99
N ALA A 370 -8.16 5.58 18.90
CA ALA A 370 -8.12 5.89 20.33
C ALA A 370 -7.12 7.01 20.64
N LEU A 371 -5.95 7.02 19.99
CA LEU A 371 -4.97 8.11 20.11
C LEU A 371 -5.54 9.43 19.59
N MET A 372 -6.13 9.45 18.39
CA MET A 372 -6.65 10.68 17.79
C MET A 372 -7.85 11.24 18.57
N ASN A 373 -8.74 10.39 19.06
CA ASN A 373 -9.90 10.78 19.86
C ASN A 373 -9.55 11.20 21.30
N GLY A 374 -8.35 10.87 21.77
CA GLY A 374 -7.94 11.16 23.15
C GLY A 374 -8.30 10.10 24.18
N ASP A 375 -8.89 8.99 23.74
CA ASP A 375 -9.30 7.85 24.58
C ASP A 375 -8.09 7.04 25.08
N LEU A 376 -6.95 7.18 24.42
CA LEU A 376 -5.68 6.54 24.78
C LEU A 376 -4.56 7.61 24.83
N GLN A 377 -3.75 7.57 25.90
CA GLN A 377 -2.56 8.40 25.99
C GLN A 377 -1.33 7.64 25.44
N VAL A 378 -0.37 8.37 24.87
CA VAL A 378 0.86 7.75 24.33
C VAL A 378 1.62 6.94 25.38
N ALA A 379 1.56 7.33 26.64
CA ALA A 379 2.21 6.59 27.74
C ALA A 379 1.60 5.18 27.96
N GLU A 380 0.34 4.99 27.61
CA GLU A 380 -0.41 3.73 27.78
C GLU A 380 -0.28 2.84 26.53
N LEU A 381 0.19 3.40 25.41
CA LEU A 381 0.21 2.74 24.09
C LEU A 381 0.94 1.39 24.09
N PRO A 382 2.10 1.18 24.75
CA PRO A 382 2.77 -0.13 24.78
C PRO A 382 1.91 -1.23 25.40
N GLY A 383 1.22 -0.92 26.51
CA GLY A 383 0.30 -1.86 27.16
C GLY A 383 -0.88 -2.21 26.25
N ALA A 384 -1.56 -1.18 25.72
CA ALA A 384 -2.69 -1.37 24.80
C ALA A 384 -2.31 -2.13 23.52
N PHE A 385 -1.10 -1.91 23.01
CA PHE A 385 -0.58 -2.65 21.86
C PHE A 385 -0.38 -4.13 22.20
N ASN A 386 0.26 -4.44 23.34
CA ASN A 386 0.49 -5.80 23.79
C ASN A 386 -0.82 -6.55 24.06
N ASP A 387 -1.81 -5.91 24.69
CA ASP A 387 -3.11 -6.49 24.95
C ASP A 387 -3.82 -6.90 23.64
N LYS A 388 -3.78 -6.03 22.63
CA LYS A 388 -4.36 -6.34 21.31
C LYS A 388 -3.58 -7.40 20.56
N MET A 389 -2.24 -7.40 20.61
CA MET A 389 -1.41 -8.47 20.05
C MET A 389 -1.74 -9.82 20.67
N CYS A 390 -1.90 -9.87 21.99
CA CYS A 390 -2.29 -11.09 22.70
C CYS A 390 -3.71 -11.53 22.28
N ALA A 391 -4.67 -10.61 22.24
CA ALA A 391 -6.06 -10.92 21.91
C ALA A 391 -6.25 -11.42 20.46
N TYR A 392 -5.49 -10.87 19.48
CA TYR A 392 -5.68 -11.18 18.07
C TYR A 392 -4.75 -12.27 17.54
N LEU A 393 -3.54 -12.36 18.07
CA LEU A 393 -2.50 -13.25 17.55
C LEU A 393 -2.03 -14.29 18.59
N GLY A 394 -2.46 -14.16 19.86
CA GLY A 394 -1.97 -15.02 20.94
C GLY A 394 -0.49 -14.78 21.29
N LEU A 395 0.06 -13.62 20.93
CA LEU A 395 1.46 -13.29 21.11
C LEU A 395 1.61 -12.02 21.97
N THR A 396 2.60 -12.02 22.83
CA THR A 396 2.99 -10.81 23.58
C THR A 396 4.39 -10.41 23.17
N PRO A 397 4.60 -9.21 22.60
CA PRO A 397 5.93 -8.73 22.28
C PRO A 397 6.84 -8.71 23.52
N PRO A 398 8.07 -9.24 23.43
CA PRO A 398 9.00 -9.30 24.56
C PRO A 398 9.60 -7.93 24.92
N ASP A 399 9.57 -7.01 23.97
CA ASP A 399 10.15 -5.67 24.10
C ASP A 399 9.42 -4.66 23.15
N PRO A 400 9.56 -3.34 23.39
CA PRO A 400 8.92 -2.31 22.57
C PRO A 400 9.36 -2.31 21.09
N GLY A 401 10.59 -2.71 20.79
CA GLY A 401 11.13 -2.74 19.42
C GLY A 401 10.46 -3.78 18.54
N GLN A 402 10.02 -4.91 19.13
CA GLN A 402 9.21 -5.94 18.47
C GLN A 402 7.71 -5.70 18.66
N GLY A 403 7.32 -4.76 19.49
CA GLY A 403 5.96 -4.36 19.77
C GLY A 403 5.62 -3.01 19.13
N VAL A 404 5.28 -2.06 19.99
CA VAL A 404 4.78 -0.72 19.65
C VAL A 404 5.70 0.11 18.74
N MET A 405 7.01 -0.14 18.76
CA MET A 405 8.00 0.58 17.96
C MET A 405 8.38 -0.14 16.65
N GLN A 406 7.70 -1.22 16.28
CA GLN A 406 8.12 -2.00 15.10
C GLN A 406 7.98 -1.28 13.75
N ASP A 407 7.06 -0.31 13.65
CA ASP A 407 6.76 0.45 12.45
C ASP A 407 7.18 1.93 12.57
N VAL A 408 7.68 2.51 11.49
CA VAL A 408 8.06 3.93 11.41
C VAL A 408 6.87 4.89 11.31
N HIS A 409 5.70 4.40 10.92
CA HIS A 409 4.55 5.19 10.52
C HIS A 409 4.14 6.27 11.53
N TRP A 410 4.08 5.93 12.79
CA TRP A 410 3.67 6.88 13.82
C TRP A 410 4.69 7.99 14.06
N SER A 411 5.99 7.66 14.00
CA SER A 411 7.04 8.68 14.11
C SER A 411 7.07 9.62 12.91
N ALA A 412 6.69 9.12 11.73
CA ALA A 412 6.53 9.90 10.49
C ALA A 412 5.18 10.65 10.40
N GLY A 413 4.32 10.55 11.41
CA GLY A 413 3.00 11.21 11.43
C GLY A 413 1.97 10.61 10.46
N LEU A 414 2.16 9.36 10.02
CA LEU A 414 1.31 8.67 9.04
C LEU A 414 0.09 8.01 9.72
N PHE A 415 -0.69 8.79 10.47
CA PHE A 415 -1.97 8.33 11.02
C PHE A 415 -3.02 8.24 9.91
N GLY A 416 -3.88 7.21 9.93
CA GLY A 416 -4.84 6.93 8.87
C GLY A 416 -4.27 6.12 7.69
N TYR A 417 -2.96 5.85 7.69
CA TYR A 417 -2.29 5.10 6.64
C TYR A 417 -2.55 3.58 6.74
N PHE A 418 -2.45 2.99 7.95
CA PHE A 418 -2.53 1.54 8.14
C PHE A 418 -3.78 0.88 7.55
N PRO A 419 -4.99 1.45 7.61
CA PRO A 419 -6.17 0.84 7.02
C PRO A 419 -6.05 0.58 5.52
N THR A 420 -5.27 1.38 4.78
CA THR A 420 -5.10 1.23 3.33
C THR A 420 -4.53 -0.14 2.93
N TYR A 421 -3.71 -0.75 3.77
CA TYR A 421 -3.18 -2.09 3.56
C TYR A 421 -4.27 -3.17 3.57
N THR A 422 -5.19 -3.12 4.54
CA THR A 422 -6.31 -4.07 4.59
C THR A 422 -7.35 -3.75 3.51
N LEU A 423 -7.63 -2.47 3.26
CA LEU A 423 -8.47 -2.05 2.15
C LEU A 423 -7.91 -2.58 0.83
N GLY A 424 -6.60 -2.51 0.62
CA GLY A 424 -5.94 -3.10 -0.53
C GLY A 424 -6.25 -4.59 -0.69
N ASN A 425 -6.18 -5.37 0.39
CA ASN A 425 -6.54 -6.79 0.36
C ASN A 425 -8.04 -7.02 0.04
N LEU A 426 -8.93 -6.20 0.59
CA LEU A 426 -10.37 -6.29 0.34
C LEU A 426 -10.70 -5.97 -1.13
N TYR A 427 -10.17 -4.85 -1.64
CA TYR A 427 -10.34 -4.46 -3.05
C TYR A 427 -9.76 -5.52 -4.00
N ALA A 428 -8.54 -6.01 -3.72
CA ALA A 428 -7.90 -7.05 -4.54
C ALA A 428 -8.78 -8.29 -4.66
N ALA A 429 -9.31 -8.79 -3.54
CA ALA A 429 -10.15 -9.99 -3.53
C ALA A 429 -11.46 -9.79 -4.28
N GLN A 430 -12.09 -8.62 -4.13
CA GLN A 430 -13.36 -8.31 -4.80
C GLN A 430 -13.17 -8.08 -6.30
N PHE A 431 -12.12 -7.38 -6.71
CA PHE A 431 -11.76 -7.22 -8.13
C PHE A 431 -11.37 -8.55 -8.77
N TYR A 432 -10.59 -9.37 -8.08
CA TYR A 432 -10.21 -10.69 -8.58
C TYR A 432 -11.42 -11.59 -8.81
N ALA A 433 -12.35 -11.64 -7.86
CA ALA A 433 -13.58 -12.42 -8.01
C ALA A 433 -14.43 -11.95 -9.20
N ARG A 434 -14.50 -10.64 -9.44
CA ARG A 434 -15.18 -10.08 -10.61
C ARG A 434 -14.46 -10.44 -11.91
N ALA A 435 -13.15 -10.32 -11.94
CA ALA A 435 -12.33 -10.72 -13.09
C ALA A 435 -12.50 -12.21 -13.41
N GLU A 436 -12.45 -13.09 -12.40
CA GLU A 436 -12.66 -14.53 -12.57
C GLU A 436 -14.05 -14.85 -13.11
N ALA A 437 -15.08 -14.12 -12.66
CA ALA A 437 -16.46 -14.28 -13.19
C ALA A 437 -16.59 -13.88 -14.67
N GLU A 438 -15.84 -12.88 -15.12
CA GLU A 438 -15.88 -12.40 -16.53
C GLU A 438 -14.93 -13.18 -17.45
N LEU A 439 -13.77 -13.61 -16.97
CA LEU A 439 -12.70 -14.23 -17.78
C LEU A 439 -12.71 -15.77 -17.73
N GLY A 440 -13.49 -16.37 -16.82
CA GLY A 440 -13.45 -17.80 -16.52
C GLY A 440 -12.33 -18.18 -15.54
N PRO A 441 -12.07 -19.50 -15.35
CA PRO A 441 -11.13 -20.01 -14.34
C PRO A 441 -9.71 -19.46 -14.54
N LEU A 442 -9.28 -18.54 -13.68
CA LEU A 442 -7.96 -17.90 -13.77
C LEU A 442 -6.83 -18.86 -13.40
N GLU A 443 -7.05 -19.78 -12.47
CA GLU A 443 -6.07 -20.80 -12.07
C GLU A 443 -5.54 -21.64 -13.26
N GLU A 444 -6.42 -21.99 -14.19
CA GLU A 444 -6.05 -22.77 -15.39
C GLU A 444 -5.21 -21.93 -16.35
N ARG A 445 -5.55 -20.64 -16.51
CA ARG A 445 -4.77 -19.71 -17.32
C ARG A 445 -3.39 -19.49 -16.75
N PHE A 446 -3.28 -19.31 -15.44
CA PHE A 446 -1.98 -19.15 -14.77
C PHE A 446 -1.11 -20.40 -14.92
N ALA A 447 -1.70 -21.60 -14.85
CA ALA A 447 -0.98 -22.85 -15.08
C ALA A 447 -0.44 -22.98 -16.50
N ALA A 448 -1.05 -22.31 -17.46
CA ALA A 448 -0.56 -22.20 -18.85
C ALA A 448 0.41 -21.02 -19.07
N GLY A 449 0.66 -20.18 -18.05
CA GLY A 449 1.47 -18.96 -18.15
C GLY A 449 0.75 -17.78 -18.82
N ASP A 450 -0.58 -17.84 -18.91
CA ASP A 450 -1.41 -16.83 -19.56
C ASP A 450 -1.95 -15.82 -18.52
N PHE A 451 -1.14 -14.79 -18.19
CA PHE A 451 -1.49 -13.71 -17.26
C PHE A 451 -2.08 -12.48 -17.97
N ALA A 452 -1.91 -12.38 -19.28
CA ALA A 452 -2.30 -11.20 -20.05
C ALA A 452 -3.80 -10.86 -20.01
N PRO A 453 -4.75 -11.82 -19.99
CA PRO A 453 -6.17 -11.49 -19.88
C PRO A 453 -6.54 -10.76 -18.58
N LEU A 454 -5.94 -11.17 -17.44
CA LEU A 454 -6.16 -10.50 -16.17
C LEU A 454 -5.60 -9.08 -16.19
N LEU A 455 -4.37 -8.89 -16.66
CA LEU A 455 -3.76 -7.55 -16.78
C LEU A 455 -4.58 -6.65 -17.71
N THR A 456 -5.05 -7.17 -18.84
CA THR A 456 -5.91 -6.43 -19.78
C THR A 456 -7.21 -6.00 -19.13
N TRP A 457 -7.83 -6.88 -18.35
CA TRP A 457 -9.04 -6.58 -17.60
C TRP A 457 -8.81 -5.49 -16.55
N LEU A 458 -7.73 -5.59 -15.76
CA LEU A 458 -7.35 -4.58 -14.76
C LEU A 458 -7.10 -3.22 -15.42
N ARG A 459 -6.36 -3.18 -16.53
CA ARG A 459 -6.12 -1.95 -17.30
C ARG A 459 -7.42 -1.31 -17.78
N ALA A 460 -8.33 -2.09 -18.33
CA ALA A 460 -9.60 -1.59 -18.88
C ALA A 460 -10.57 -1.12 -17.77
N ARG A 461 -10.62 -1.81 -16.63
CA ARG A 461 -11.63 -1.55 -15.60
C ARG A 461 -11.15 -0.62 -14.47
N ILE A 462 -9.84 -0.60 -14.19
CA ILE A 462 -9.26 0.11 -13.04
C ILE A 462 -8.22 1.13 -13.49
N HIS A 463 -7.14 0.69 -14.16
CA HIS A 463 -5.98 1.55 -14.42
C HIS A 463 -6.34 2.75 -15.31
N SER A 464 -7.06 2.51 -16.40
CA SER A 464 -7.50 3.56 -17.33
C SER A 464 -8.49 4.57 -16.74
N GLN A 465 -9.03 4.29 -15.56
CA GLN A 465 -9.95 5.22 -14.88
C GLN A 465 -9.21 6.42 -14.28
N GLY A 466 -7.91 6.28 -13.95
CA GLY A 466 -7.19 7.29 -13.17
C GLY A 466 -8.02 7.67 -11.94
N HIS A 467 -7.99 8.93 -11.53
CA HIS A 467 -8.76 9.43 -10.38
C HIS A 467 -10.20 9.86 -10.75
N ARG A 468 -10.83 9.21 -11.75
CA ARG A 468 -12.20 9.56 -12.18
C ARG A 468 -13.21 9.36 -11.05
N LEU A 469 -13.06 8.29 -10.29
CA LEU A 469 -13.91 7.94 -9.15
C LEU A 469 -13.07 7.79 -7.89
N TRP A 470 -13.66 8.06 -6.74
CA TRP A 470 -13.11 7.69 -5.45
C TRP A 470 -13.24 6.18 -5.21
N PRO A 471 -12.53 5.60 -4.21
CA PRO A 471 -12.43 4.14 -4.06
C PRO A 471 -13.76 3.40 -3.99
N ARG A 472 -14.68 3.79 -3.11
CA ARG A 472 -15.99 3.11 -2.96
C ARG A 472 -16.84 3.15 -4.24
N PRO A 473 -17.03 4.30 -4.89
CA PRO A 473 -17.67 4.38 -6.21
C PRO A 473 -16.99 3.53 -7.28
N LEU A 474 -15.65 3.46 -7.30
CA LEU A 474 -14.91 2.61 -8.24
C LEU A 474 -15.21 1.13 -8.01
N VAL A 475 -15.16 0.66 -6.77
CA VAL A 475 -15.49 -0.73 -6.43
C VAL A 475 -16.90 -1.07 -6.90
N ARG A 476 -17.89 -0.21 -6.60
CA ARG A 476 -19.29 -0.41 -7.04
C ARG A 476 -19.41 -0.45 -8.54
N GLU A 477 -18.73 0.44 -9.26
CA GLU A 477 -18.79 0.48 -10.74
C GLU A 477 -18.16 -0.78 -11.35
N VAL A 478 -17.03 -1.22 -10.85
CA VAL A 478 -16.31 -2.37 -11.39
C VAL A 478 -16.99 -3.69 -11.04
N THR A 479 -17.49 -3.83 -9.82
CA THR A 479 -17.98 -5.12 -9.30
C THR A 479 -19.51 -5.24 -9.27
N GLY A 480 -20.23 -4.13 -9.29
CA GLY A 480 -21.68 -4.07 -9.12
C GLY A 480 -22.15 -4.12 -7.67
N GLU A 481 -21.23 -4.14 -6.70
CA GLU A 481 -21.52 -4.32 -5.28
C GLU A 481 -20.72 -3.32 -4.42
N GLU A 482 -21.20 -3.05 -3.20
CA GLU A 482 -20.45 -2.32 -2.19
C GLU A 482 -19.24 -3.13 -1.72
N LEU A 483 -18.24 -2.45 -1.16
CA LEU A 483 -17.09 -3.13 -0.54
C LEU A 483 -17.53 -4.03 0.61
N THR A 484 -17.08 -5.29 0.57
CA THR A 484 -17.36 -6.29 1.60
C THR A 484 -16.14 -7.16 1.89
N PRO A 485 -15.92 -7.62 3.14
CA PRO A 485 -14.84 -8.54 3.47
C PRO A 485 -15.07 -9.97 2.96
N GLN A 486 -16.26 -10.31 2.53
CA GLN A 486 -16.66 -11.69 2.17
C GLN A 486 -15.85 -12.29 1.03
N TYR A 487 -15.38 -11.49 0.08
CA TYR A 487 -14.56 -11.98 -1.03
C TYR A 487 -13.17 -12.44 -0.54
N LEU A 488 -12.55 -11.65 0.32
CA LEU A 488 -11.26 -12.00 0.95
C LEU A 488 -11.42 -13.24 1.84
N VAL A 489 -12.46 -13.27 2.67
CA VAL A 489 -12.73 -14.41 3.57
C VAL A 489 -12.92 -15.70 2.78
N ARG A 490 -13.78 -15.71 1.75
CA ARG A 490 -14.01 -16.90 0.89
C ARG A 490 -12.73 -17.35 0.17
N TYR A 491 -11.93 -16.40 -0.30
CA TYR A 491 -10.64 -16.69 -0.92
C TYR A 491 -9.68 -17.39 0.07
N LEU A 492 -9.51 -16.85 1.27
CA LEU A 492 -8.66 -17.44 2.31
C LEU A 492 -9.17 -18.81 2.74
N GLN A 493 -10.47 -18.97 2.98
CA GLN A 493 -11.10 -20.23 3.33
C GLN A 493 -10.85 -21.30 2.24
N ARG A 494 -11.07 -20.95 0.96
CA ARG A 494 -10.84 -21.88 -0.17
C ARG A 494 -9.39 -22.35 -0.20
N ARG A 495 -8.43 -21.41 -0.10
CA ARG A 495 -6.99 -21.72 -0.15
C ARG A 495 -6.54 -22.57 1.03
N PHE A 496 -6.83 -22.13 2.24
CA PHE A 496 -6.32 -22.78 3.44
C PHE A 496 -7.06 -24.08 3.77
N ARG A 497 -8.32 -24.23 3.34
CA ARG A 497 -9.01 -25.52 3.39
C ARG A 497 -8.25 -26.57 2.58
N ALA A 498 -7.84 -26.27 1.38
CA ALA A 498 -7.09 -27.19 0.53
C ALA A 498 -5.71 -27.52 1.13
N LEU A 499 -4.96 -26.52 1.59
CA LEU A 499 -3.62 -26.67 2.13
C LEU A 499 -3.58 -27.40 3.47
N TYR A 500 -4.50 -27.06 4.38
CA TYR A 500 -4.53 -27.61 5.74
C TYR A 500 -5.49 -28.80 5.90
N GLY A 501 -6.19 -29.20 4.83
CA GLY A 501 -7.13 -30.33 4.86
C GLY A 501 -8.32 -30.09 5.79
N LEU A 502 -8.83 -28.85 5.83
CA LEU A 502 -9.94 -28.48 6.71
C LEU A 502 -11.28 -28.98 6.16
N PRO A 503 -12.26 -29.32 7.04
CA PRO A 503 -13.55 -29.85 6.62
C PRO A 503 -14.32 -28.89 5.72
N ALA A 504 -15.29 -29.42 4.97
CA ALA A 504 -16.26 -28.62 4.27
C ALA A 504 -17.20 -27.91 5.28
N GLY A 505 -17.47 -26.63 5.07
CA GLY A 505 -18.28 -25.78 5.95
C GLY A 505 -17.61 -24.44 6.21
N ASP A 506 -18.36 -23.48 6.72
CA ASP A 506 -17.81 -22.18 7.13
C ASP A 506 -17.14 -22.34 8.50
N PHE A 507 -15.89 -21.89 8.60
CA PHE A 507 -15.14 -21.77 9.84
C PHE A 507 -14.66 -20.32 10.02
#